data_a2aec51e3a550283cb0498b782b121df
#
_entry.id   a2aec51e3a550283cb0498b782b121df
#
_cell.length_a   1.000
_cell.length_b   1.000
_cell.length_c   1.000
_cell.angle_alpha   90.00
_cell.angle_beta   90.00
_cell.angle_gamma   90.00
#
_symmetry.space_group_name_H-M   'P 1'
#
loop_
_entity.id
_entity.type
_entity.pdbx_description
1 polymer ?
#
loop_
_entity_poly.entity_id
_entity_poly.type
_entity_poly.pdbx_seq_one_letter_code
_entity_poly.pdbx_strand_id
1 'polypeptide(L)'
;MPTSSVCGVKQTGCTMIKSYSKHWACLFPQHGPGRKHQRKIELAPWQEVIVREYPGEFARGLFHSDGWRGVNRVHRRLADGDHWYEYSRYQFSNKSADILRLCGEALDRLGVAWRFSRRDVISVARRGAVARLDEFVGPKY
;
A
#
# COMPACT_ATOMS: atom_id res chain seq x y z
N MET A 1 -10.29 13.07 -22.63
CA MET A 1 -10.11 13.13 -21.16
C MET A 1 -10.68 14.46 -20.69
N PRO A 2 -11.60 14.50 -19.71
CA PRO A 2 -12.03 15.76 -19.15
C PRO A 2 -10.85 16.40 -18.42
N THR A 3 -10.51 17.61 -18.80
CA THR A 3 -9.48 18.43 -18.14
C THR A 3 -10.03 18.91 -16.81
N SER A 4 -9.87 18.10 -15.75
CA SER A 4 -10.11 18.59 -14.39
C SER A 4 -8.86 19.31 -13.91
N SER A 5 -9.02 20.55 -13.44
CA SER A 5 -7.90 21.30 -12.86
C SER A 5 -7.42 20.58 -11.59
N VAL A 6 -6.11 20.38 -11.49
CA VAL A 6 -5.47 19.91 -10.28
C VAL A 6 -4.79 21.10 -9.62
N CYS A 7 -5.09 21.37 -8.36
CA CYS A 7 -4.45 22.44 -7.61
C CYS A 7 -3.76 21.92 -6.35
N GLY A 8 -2.58 22.47 -6.07
CA GLY A 8 -1.82 22.21 -4.84
C GLY A 8 -2.01 23.34 -3.84
N VAL A 9 -2.42 23.02 -2.62
CA VAL A 9 -2.54 23.97 -1.50
C VAL A 9 -1.48 23.63 -0.46
N LYS A 10 -0.53 24.52 -0.23
CA LYS A 10 0.49 24.33 0.82
C LYS A 10 -0.16 24.46 2.18
N GLN A 11 0.15 23.52 3.06
CA GLN A 11 -0.22 23.51 4.48
C GLN A 11 1.02 23.23 5.33
N THR A 12 0.92 23.43 6.64
CA THR A 12 2.03 23.11 7.56
C THR A 12 2.38 21.62 7.48
N GLY A 13 3.59 21.32 7.01
CA GLY A 13 4.12 19.94 6.90
C GLY A 13 3.66 19.13 5.70
N CYS A 14 2.78 19.65 4.82
CA CYS A 14 2.35 18.93 3.62
C CYS A 14 1.84 19.85 2.51
N THR A 15 1.69 19.28 1.31
CA THR A 15 0.96 19.92 0.20
C THR A 15 -0.30 19.11 -0.07
N MET A 16 -1.46 19.73 0.08
CA MET A 16 -2.75 19.12 -0.25
C MET A 16 -3.01 19.26 -1.74
N ILE A 17 -3.10 18.14 -2.45
CA ILE A 17 -3.48 18.10 -3.86
C ILE A 17 -5.00 17.93 -3.95
N LYS A 18 -5.66 18.82 -4.66
CA LYS A 18 -7.12 18.81 -4.87
C LYS A 18 -7.43 18.73 -6.36
N SER A 19 -8.39 17.91 -6.69
CA SER A 19 -8.99 17.85 -8.02
C SER A 19 -10.49 17.69 -7.87
N TYR A 20 -11.23 18.46 -8.64
CA TYR A 20 -12.70 18.46 -8.64
C TYR A 20 -13.20 18.01 -10.01
N SER A 21 -13.88 16.88 -10.04
CA SER A 21 -14.54 16.38 -11.25
C SER A 21 -15.77 15.58 -10.89
N LYS A 22 -16.88 15.81 -11.60
CA LYS A 22 -18.09 14.98 -11.48
C LYS A 22 -17.88 13.53 -11.93
N HIS A 23 -16.77 13.27 -12.66
CA HIS A 23 -16.42 11.93 -13.14
C HIS A 23 -15.68 11.07 -12.11
N TRP A 24 -15.25 11.64 -10.96
CA TRP A 24 -14.58 10.86 -9.92
C TRP A 24 -15.43 9.70 -9.40
N ALA A 25 -16.75 9.89 -9.29
CA ALA A 25 -17.66 8.81 -8.87
C ALA A 25 -17.71 7.64 -9.86
N CYS A 26 -17.50 7.89 -11.16
CA CYS A 26 -17.44 6.83 -12.18
C CYS A 26 -16.10 6.07 -12.12
N LEU A 27 -15.00 6.77 -11.82
CA LEU A 27 -13.68 6.16 -11.70
C LEU A 27 -13.48 5.43 -10.37
N PHE A 28 -14.15 5.88 -9.33
CA PHE A 28 -14.10 5.30 -7.98
C PHE A 28 -15.50 4.95 -7.48
N PRO A 29 -16.15 3.92 -8.06
CA PRO A 29 -17.50 3.51 -7.68
C PRO A 29 -17.63 3.05 -6.22
N GLN A 30 -16.48 2.78 -5.56
CA GLN A 30 -16.41 2.46 -4.13
C GLN A 30 -16.65 3.67 -3.22
N HIS A 31 -16.72 4.88 -3.79
CA HIS A 31 -17.03 6.08 -3.05
C HIS A 31 -18.45 6.01 -2.45
N GLY A 32 -18.63 6.51 -1.23
CA GLY A 32 -19.92 6.50 -0.56
C GLY A 32 -19.85 7.13 0.84
N PRO A 33 -20.98 7.32 1.52
CA PRO A 33 -21.03 7.89 2.86
C PRO A 33 -20.41 6.97 3.91
N GLY A 34 -20.02 7.53 5.05
CA GLY A 34 -19.47 6.81 6.18
C GLY A 34 -17.97 6.47 6.06
N ARG A 35 -17.47 5.76 7.05
CA ARG A 35 -16.05 5.44 7.14
C ARG A 35 -15.68 4.31 6.16
N LYS A 36 -14.60 4.47 5.39
CA LYS A 36 -14.18 3.50 4.36
C LYS A 36 -14.01 2.06 4.88
N HIS A 37 -13.58 1.88 6.13
CA HIS A 37 -13.38 0.54 6.71
C HIS A 37 -14.67 -0.17 7.16
N GLN A 38 -15.80 0.53 7.15
CA GLN A 38 -17.11 -0.01 7.45
C GLN A 38 -17.92 -0.31 6.17
N ARG A 39 -17.41 0.08 5.02
CA ARG A 39 -18.02 -0.17 3.72
C ARG A 39 -17.33 -1.31 3.02
N LYS A 40 -18.09 -2.08 2.25
CA LYS A 40 -17.54 -3.06 1.33
C LYS A 40 -16.78 -2.32 0.21
N ILE A 41 -15.54 -2.74 -0.04
CA ILE A 41 -14.71 -2.19 -1.10
C ILE A 41 -14.43 -3.32 -2.09
N GLU A 42 -15.19 -3.32 -3.18
CA GLU A 42 -15.06 -4.25 -4.29
C GLU A 42 -14.65 -3.48 -5.54
N LEU A 43 -13.75 -4.07 -6.31
CA LEU A 43 -13.40 -3.53 -7.62
C LEU A 43 -14.54 -3.79 -8.60
N ALA A 44 -14.85 -2.80 -9.44
CA ALA A 44 -15.71 -3.03 -10.58
C ALA A 44 -14.98 -3.94 -11.59
N PRO A 45 -15.70 -4.70 -12.46
CA PRO A 45 -15.07 -5.64 -13.39
C PRO A 45 -13.93 -5.05 -14.23
N TRP A 46 -14.09 -3.83 -14.71
CA TRP A 46 -13.06 -3.13 -15.48
C TRP A 46 -11.83 -2.75 -14.61
N GLN A 47 -12.02 -2.44 -13.33
CA GLN A 47 -10.93 -2.18 -12.39
C GLN A 47 -10.16 -3.46 -12.07
N GLU A 48 -10.86 -4.59 -11.91
CA GLU A 48 -10.22 -5.89 -11.70
C GLU A 48 -9.28 -6.26 -12.84
N VAL A 49 -9.69 -6.01 -14.08
CA VAL A 49 -8.84 -6.23 -15.27
C VAL A 49 -7.55 -5.41 -15.15
N ILE A 50 -7.67 -4.11 -14.85
CA ILE A 50 -6.50 -3.22 -14.72
C ILE A 50 -5.58 -3.66 -13.59
N VAL A 51 -6.13 -3.94 -12.39
CA VAL A 51 -5.33 -4.35 -11.24
C VAL A 51 -4.64 -5.70 -11.48
N ARG A 52 -5.28 -6.60 -12.23
CA ARG A 52 -4.70 -7.89 -12.61
C ARG A 52 -3.56 -7.74 -13.60
N GLU A 53 -3.71 -6.83 -14.56
CA GLU A 53 -2.72 -6.57 -15.61
C GLU A 53 -1.53 -5.76 -15.08
N TYR A 54 -1.78 -4.84 -14.14
CA TYR A 54 -0.77 -3.92 -13.59
C TYR A 54 -0.65 -4.02 -12.05
N PRO A 55 -0.35 -5.21 -11.50
CA PRO A 55 -0.28 -5.41 -10.05
C PRO A 55 0.86 -4.62 -9.38
N GLY A 56 1.94 -4.32 -10.11
CA GLY A 56 3.07 -3.54 -9.62
C GLY A 56 2.69 -2.09 -9.35
N GLU A 57 2.02 -1.44 -10.30
CA GLU A 57 1.54 -0.07 -10.19
C GLU A 57 0.46 0.05 -9.09
N PHE A 58 -0.40 -0.95 -8.99
CA PHE A 58 -1.39 -1.00 -7.92
C PHE A 58 -0.73 -1.12 -6.55
N ALA A 59 0.22 -2.03 -6.38
CA ALA A 59 1.00 -2.17 -5.14
C ALA A 59 1.75 -0.87 -4.81
N ARG A 60 2.39 -0.24 -5.82
CA ARG A 60 3.04 1.07 -5.66
C ARG A 60 2.08 2.10 -5.08
N GLY A 61 0.88 2.24 -5.67
CA GLY A 61 -0.14 3.17 -5.18
C GLY A 61 -0.53 2.92 -3.72
N LEU A 62 -0.75 1.66 -3.34
CA LEU A 62 -1.09 1.28 -1.98
C LEU A 62 0.04 1.61 -1.00
N PHE A 63 1.28 1.20 -1.30
CA PHE A 63 2.42 1.46 -0.41
C PHE A 63 2.81 2.92 -0.33
N HIS A 64 2.60 3.71 -1.39
CA HIS A 64 2.80 5.16 -1.34
C HIS A 64 1.74 5.87 -0.50
N SER A 65 0.51 5.36 -0.42
CA SER A 65 -0.54 5.93 0.44
C SER A 65 -0.35 5.56 1.91
N ASP A 66 -0.53 4.30 2.24
CA ASP A 66 -0.65 3.79 3.63
C ASP A 66 0.51 2.83 4.01
N GLY A 67 1.52 2.70 3.14
CA GLY A 67 2.67 1.86 3.38
C GLY A 67 3.83 2.56 4.07
N TRP A 68 4.71 1.75 4.65
CA TRP A 68 5.97 2.16 5.24
C TRP A 68 7.07 1.21 4.81
N ARG A 69 8.23 1.76 4.44
CA ARG A 69 9.47 1.02 4.22
C ARG A 69 10.53 1.54 5.17
N GLY A 70 11.18 0.65 5.88
CA GLY A 70 12.25 1.03 6.79
C GLY A 70 13.10 -0.15 7.23
N VAL A 71 14.06 0.14 8.09
CA VAL A 71 14.94 -0.84 8.69
C VAL A 71 14.40 -1.23 10.06
N ASN A 72 14.25 -2.53 10.26
CA ASN A 72 13.91 -3.09 11.56
C ASN A 72 15.19 -3.55 12.24
N ARG A 73 15.43 -3.07 13.44
CA ARG A 73 16.57 -3.44 14.27
C ARG A 73 16.07 -4.36 15.39
N VAL A 74 16.64 -5.56 15.45
CA VAL A 74 16.26 -6.56 16.46
C VAL A 74 17.48 -6.93 17.28
N HIS A 75 17.36 -6.81 18.59
CA HIS A 75 18.32 -7.27 19.56
C HIS A 75 18.03 -8.73 19.91
N ARG A 76 19.04 -9.57 19.87
CA ARG A 76 18.96 -10.95 20.35
C ARG A 76 20.09 -11.23 21.32
N ARG A 77 19.74 -11.76 22.48
CA ARG A 77 20.68 -12.30 23.44
C ARG A 77 20.95 -13.77 23.09
N LEU A 78 22.18 -14.06 22.69
CA LEU A 78 22.63 -15.42 22.39
C LEU A 78 23.66 -15.86 23.44
N ALA A 79 24.03 -17.15 23.43
CA ALA A 79 24.99 -17.71 24.38
C ALA A 79 26.38 -17.08 24.28
N ASP A 80 26.73 -16.55 23.13
CA ASP A 80 28.01 -15.87 22.80
C ASP A 80 27.94 -14.34 22.94
N GLY A 81 26.82 -13.78 23.41
CA GLY A 81 26.65 -12.36 23.67
C GLY A 81 25.43 -11.73 23.01
N ASP A 82 25.40 -10.42 23.07
CA ASP A 82 24.31 -9.59 22.52
C ASP A 82 24.54 -9.31 21.03
N HIS A 83 23.58 -9.68 20.19
CA HIS A 83 23.64 -9.47 18.74
C HIS A 83 22.53 -8.54 18.26
N TRP A 84 22.87 -7.62 17.37
CA TRP A 84 21.93 -6.73 16.70
C TRP A 84 21.78 -7.15 15.24
N TYR A 85 20.52 -7.34 14.81
CA TYR A 85 20.18 -7.67 13.45
C TYR A 85 19.39 -6.53 12.83
N GLU A 86 19.84 -6.08 11.67
CA GLU A 86 19.15 -5.06 10.88
C GLU A 86 18.66 -5.68 9.58
N TYR A 87 17.38 -5.44 9.27
CA TYR A 87 16.82 -5.87 8.02
C TYR A 87 15.73 -4.91 7.53
N SER A 88 15.73 -4.66 6.24
CA SER A 88 14.68 -3.86 5.60
C SER A 88 13.37 -4.63 5.61
N ARG A 89 12.27 -3.90 5.75
CA ARG A 89 10.92 -4.45 5.65
C ARG A 89 9.94 -3.41 5.14
N TYR A 90 8.87 -3.91 4.57
CA TYR A 90 7.67 -3.14 4.29
C TYR A 90 6.57 -3.48 5.28
N GLN A 91 5.75 -2.49 5.59
CA GLN A 91 4.48 -2.64 6.29
C GLN A 91 3.41 -1.86 5.55
N PHE A 92 2.22 -2.43 5.48
CA PHE A 92 1.04 -1.78 4.95
C PHE A 92 -0.08 -1.93 5.98
N SER A 93 -0.57 -0.80 6.49
CA SER A 93 -1.59 -0.76 7.53
C SER A 93 -2.90 -0.23 6.98
N ASN A 94 -3.99 -0.97 7.14
CA ASN A 94 -5.30 -0.50 6.75
C ASN A 94 -6.38 -1.13 7.63
N LYS A 95 -7.41 -0.36 7.98
CA LYS A 95 -8.55 -0.87 8.76
C LYS A 95 -9.60 -1.60 7.92
N SER A 96 -9.56 -1.43 6.60
CA SER A 96 -10.45 -2.14 5.68
C SER A 96 -9.88 -3.53 5.35
N ALA A 97 -10.61 -4.58 5.70
CA ALA A 97 -10.25 -5.95 5.36
C ALA A 97 -10.20 -6.16 3.83
N ASP A 98 -11.07 -5.50 3.08
CA ASP A 98 -11.09 -5.57 1.61
C ASP A 98 -9.84 -4.97 0.99
N ILE A 99 -9.37 -3.81 1.50
CA ILE A 99 -8.12 -3.20 1.01
C ILE A 99 -6.91 -4.08 1.37
N LEU A 100 -6.89 -4.67 2.56
CA LEU A 100 -5.83 -5.63 2.92
C LEU A 100 -5.84 -6.86 2.03
N ARG A 101 -7.02 -7.40 1.71
CA ARG A 101 -7.18 -8.53 0.76
C ARG A 101 -6.64 -8.16 -0.62
N LEU A 102 -7.05 -7.02 -1.18
CA LEU A 102 -6.58 -6.53 -2.48
C LEU A 102 -5.06 -6.32 -2.50
N CYS A 103 -4.49 -5.81 -1.40
CA CYS A 103 -3.04 -5.68 -1.26
C CYS A 103 -2.35 -7.04 -1.26
N GLY A 104 -2.83 -8.00 -0.48
CA GLY A 104 -2.30 -9.37 -0.45
C GLY A 104 -2.36 -10.05 -1.80
N GLU A 105 -3.48 -9.97 -2.51
CA GLU A 105 -3.64 -10.53 -3.85
C GLU A 105 -2.67 -9.91 -4.88
N ALA A 106 -2.40 -8.61 -4.78
CA ALA A 106 -1.41 -7.96 -5.63
C ALA A 106 0.01 -8.46 -5.32
N LEU A 107 0.36 -8.60 -4.04
CA LEU A 107 1.65 -9.14 -3.62
C LEU A 107 1.84 -10.60 -4.08
N ASP A 108 0.78 -11.43 -4.00
CA ASP A 108 0.81 -12.81 -4.49
C ASP A 108 1.07 -12.87 -6.01
N ARG A 109 0.41 -12.02 -6.80
CA ARG A 109 0.65 -11.91 -8.26
C ARG A 109 2.08 -11.48 -8.59
N LEU A 110 2.70 -10.65 -7.74
CA LEU A 110 4.09 -10.22 -7.91
C LEU A 110 5.11 -11.26 -7.41
N GLY A 111 4.66 -12.36 -6.82
CA GLY A 111 5.54 -13.35 -6.20
C GLY A 111 6.24 -12.85 -4.94
N VAL A 112 5.65 -11.87 -4.25
CA VAL A 112 6.19 -11.27 -3.04
C VAL A 112 5.64 -11.97 -1.81
N ALA A 113 6.48 -12.70 -1.08
CA ALA A 113 6.09 -13.38 0.15
C ALA A 113 5.75 -12.36 1.26
N TRP A 114 4.57 -12.46 1.81
CA TRP A 114 4.05 -11.59 2.84
C TRP A 114 3.33 -12.36 3.95
N ARG A 115 3.03 -11.69 5.06
CA ARG A 115 2.21 -12.22 6.15
C ARG A 115 1.52 -11.09 6.90
N PHE A 116 0.47 -11.41 7.63
CA PHE A 116 -0.04 -10.51 8.65
C PHE A 116 0.92 -10.47 9.85
N SER A 117 1.38 -9.28 10.24
CA SER A 117 2.10 -9.05 11.49
C SER A 117 1.14 -8.68 12.62
N ARG A 118 0.01 -8.08 12.28
CA ARG A 118 -1.16 -7.80 13.13
C ARG A 118 -2.41 -7.95 12.27
N ARG A 119 -3.59 -7.94 12.91
CA ARG A 119 -4.89 -8.06 12.24
C ARG A 119 -5.06 -7.11 11.04
N ASP A 120 -4.52 -5.90 11.14
CA ASP A 120 -4.68 -4.81 10.19
C ASP A 120 -3.36 -4.38 9.53
N VAL A 121 -2.30 -5.22 9.63
CA VAL A 121 -0.96 -4.90 9.11
C VAL A 121 -0.38 -6.06 8.32
N ILE A 122 -0.20 -5.87 7.03
CA ILE A 122 0.60 -6.73 6.15
C ILE A 122 2.08 -6.40 6.32
N SER A 123 2.93 -7.42 6.38
CA SER A 123 4.38 -7.30 6.50
C SER A 123 5.10 -8.12 5.43
N VAL A 124 6.04 -7.47 4.75
CA VAL A 124 7.03 -8.09 3.86
C VAL A 124 8.40 -7.92 4.51
N ALA A 125 9.03 -9.01 4.96
CA ALA A 125 10.26 -8.96 5.73
C ALA A 125 11.35 -9.93 5.23
N ARG A 126 11.02 -10.90 4.38
CA ARG A 126 12.01 -11.76 3.75
C ARG A 126 12.85 -10.94 2.79
N ARG A 127 14.19 -11.05 2.88
CA ARG A 127 15.13 -10.25 2.07
C ARG A 127 14.81 -10.27 0.56
N GLY A 128 14.56 -11.45 -0.01
CA GLY A 128 14.19 -11.57 -1.43
C GLY A 128 12.84 -10.93 -1.76
N ALA A 129 11.85 -11.04 -0.86
CA ALA A 129 10.54 -10.42 -1.05
C ALA A 129 10.61 -8.88 -0.97
N VAL A 130 11.44 -8.35 -0.06
CA VAL A 130 11.67 -6.89 0.04
C VAL A 130 12.35 -6.39 -1.24
N ALA A 131 13.42 -7.06 -1.69
CA ALA A 131 14.11 -6.70 -2.93
C ALA A 131 13.16 -6.75 -4.14
N ARG A 132 12.31 -7.78 -4.22
CA ARG A 132 11.30 -7.89 -5.28
C ARG A 132 10.29 -6.74 -5.23
N LEU A 133 9.81 -6.37 -4.05
CA LEU A 133 8.85 -5.27 -3.91
C LEU A 133 9.49 -3.91 -4.19
N ASP A 134 10.79 -3.72 -3.90
CA ASP A 134 11.55 -2.52 -4.22
C ASP A 134 11.56 -2.21 -5.73
N GLU A 135 11.50 -3.24 -6.60
CA GLU A 135 11.44 -3.06 -8.05
C GLU A 135 10.18 -2.32 -8.51
N PHE A 136 9.07 -2.46 -7.79
CA PHE A 136 7.78 -1.86 -8.15
C PHE A 136 7.49 -0.57 -7.37
N VAL A 137 7.72 -0.58 -6.05
CA VAL A 137 7.32 0.53 -5.19
C VAL A 137 8.21 1.74 -5.39
N GLY A 138 9.52 1.54 -5.46
CA GLY A 138 10.49 2.63 -5.57
C GLY A 138 10.50 3.56 -4.34
N PRO A 139 11.24 4.67 -4.40
CA PRO A 139 11.33 5.61 -3.29
C PRO A 139 9.99 6.33 -3.06
N LYS A 140 9.67 6.58 -1.78
CA LYS A 140 8.54 7.39 -1.36
C LYS A 140 9.01 8.83 -1.22
N TYR A 141 8.36 9.75 -1.93
CA TYR A 141 8.65 11.19 -1.92
C TYR A 141 7.88 11.92 -0.83
#